data_e14c0899527ddc170cce3b0c5f4842a5
#
_entry.id   e14c0899527ddc170cce3b0c5f4842a5
#
_cell.length_a   1.000
_cell.length_b   1.000
_cell.length_c   1.000
_cell.angle_alpha   90.00
_cell.angle_beta   90.00
_cell.angle_gamma   90.00
#
_symmetry.space_group_name_H-M   'P 1'
#
loop_
_entity.id
_entity.type
_entity.pdbx_description
1 polymer ?
#
loop_
_entity_poly.entity_id
_entity_poly.type
_entity_poly.pdbx_seq_one_letter_code
_entity_poly.pdbx_strand_id
1 'polypeptide(L)'
;MPQLYFTDLSSFSRTAKRDDLPLALTAQEQAGAAALGLVEGMPFILGDDGSYDHHLNRFFRACPTLGVRSMNSLRAYGRDILVWMRFLQERRDGKSLWAANREDVTAFHEARRLSDPTFRISAASWNRAVASLDKLYRWALDEKIITSVPFAYRQSWAYPSNHAQSQPGATNCAREKGARKGDTRFLDLEGFKAFRDIGLRGRLPDGREDPTWRGRNGERNAHFAELLITTGLRLQEASSLMVMELPDMAVISETSAKSVAFRLAAATAKGGRGRDIRLPVRVIEQLQAHAGIERDVAL
;
A
#
# COMPACT_ATOMS: atom_id res chain seq x y z
N MET A 1 -4.03 -24.51 -7.68
CA MET A 1 -3.56 -23.62 -6.59
C MET A 1 -4.50 -22.43 -6.44
N PRO A 2 -4.81 -21.99 -5.21
CA PRO A 2 -5.67 -20.83 -5.00
C PRO A 2 -5.10 -19.57 -5.65
N GLN A 3 -5.98 -18.67 -6.09
CA GLN A 3 -5.64 -17.45 -6.81
C GLN A 3 -6.29 -16.24 -6.17
N LEU A 4 -5.57 -15.13 -6.16
CA LEU A 4 -6.04 -13.85 -5.61
C LEU A 4 -6.51 -12.95 -6.75
N TYR A 5 -7.70 -12.43 -6.62
CA TYR A 5 -8.33 -11.49 -7.52
C TYR A 5 -8.68 -10.20 -6.78
N PHE A 6 -8.99 -9.17 -7.54
CA PHE A 6 -9.47 -7.90 -7.01
C PHE A 6 -10.77 -7.52 -7.73
N THR A 7 -11.72 -7.00 -6.98
CA THR A 7 -12.97 -6.51 -7.57
C THR A 7 -12.66 -5.37 -8.54
N ASP A 8 -13.25 -5.44 -9.71
CA ASP A 8 -13.25 -4.37 -10.70
C ASP A 8 -14.70 -4.01 -11.01
N LEU A 9 -15.23 -3.07 -10.24
CA LEU A 9 -16.61 -2.62 -10.39
C LEU A 9 -16.77 -1.70 -11.62
N SER A 10 -15.67 -1.14 -12.12
CA SER A 10 -15.67 -0.26 -13.28
C SER A 10 -15.84 -1.02 -14.59
N SER A 11 -15.35 -2.25 -14.68
CA SER A 11 -15.53 -3.10 -15.86
C SER A 11 -16.96 -3.62 -16.01
N PHE A 12 -17.72 -3.67 -14.92
CA PHE A 12 -19.16 -4.01 -15.00
C PHE A 12 -20.02 -2.88 -15.58
N SER A 13 -19.50 -1.66 -15.70
CA SER A 13 -20.18 -0.54 -16.35
C SER A 13 -19.96 -0.49 -17.87
N ARG A 14 -18.99 -1.25 -18.40
CA ARG A 14 -18.75 -1.33 -19.84
C ARG A 14 -19.62 -2.43 -20.42
N THR A 15 -20.45 -2.06 -21.39
CA THR A 15 -21.25 -2.96 -22.26
C THR A 15 -20.32 -3.87 -23.05
N ALA A 16 -19.78 -4.91 -22.42
CA ALA A 16 -19.11 -5.98 -23.12
C ALA A 16 -20.17 -6.96 -23.58
N LYS A 17 -20.51 -6.94 -24.86
CA LYS A 17 -21.29 -7.99 -25.49
C LYS A 17 -20.37 -9.19 -25.69
N ARG A 18 -20.59 -10.24 -24.93
CA ARG A 18 -20.15 -11.58 -25.28
C ARG A 18 -21.38 -12.45 -25.31
N ASP A 19 -21.72 -12.94 -26.48
CA ASP A 19 -22.79 -13.91 -26.74
C ASP A 19 -24.14 -13.54 -26.09
N ASP A 20 -24.70 -12.37 -26.43
CA ASP A 20 -26.04 -11.87 -26.08
C ASP A 20 -26.39 -11.77 -24.57
N LEU A 21 -25.46 -12.00 -23.65
CA LEU A 21 -25.65 -11.78 -22.23
C LEU A 21 -25.13 -10.39 -21.83
N PRO A 22 -25.96 -9.57 -21.14
CA PRO A 22 -25.49 -8.31 -20.57
C PRO A 22 -24.51 -8.60 -19.43
N LEU A 23 -23.21 -8.33 -19.63
CA LEU A 23 -22.18 -8.45 -18.60
C LEU A 23 -22.13 -7.22 -17.67
N ALA A 24 -23.03 -6.27 -17.83
CA ALA A 24 -23.13 -5.11 -16.97
C ALA A 24 -24.07 -5.40 -15.80
N LEU A 25 -23.58 -5.18 -14.57
CA LEU A 25 -24.45 -5.16 -13.38
C LEU A 25 -25.50 -4.07 -13.55
N THR A 26 -26.76 -4.42 -13.32
CA THR A 26 -27.84 -3.44 -13.21
C THR A 26 -27.56 -2.48 -12.03
N ALA A 27 -28.17 -1.31 -12.04
CA ALA A 27 -28.09 -0.37 -10.92
C ALA A 27 -28.50 -1.01 -9.57
N GLN A 28 -29.45 -1.94 -9.60
CA GLN A 28 -29.90 -2.69 -8.43
C GLN A 28 -28.85 -3.66 -7.93
N GLU A 29 -28.15 -4.37 -8.82
CA GLU A 29 -27.07 -5.29 -8.46
C GLU A 29 -25.85 -4.53 -7.95
N GLN A 30 -25.53 -3.34 -8.52
CA GLN A 30 -24.48 -2.44 -8.01
C GLN A 30 -24.81 -1.94 -6.61
N ALA A 31 -26.06 -1.52 -6.38
CA ALA A 31 -26.52 -1.13 -5.04
C ALA A 31 -26.46 -2.30 -4.06
N GLY A 32 -26.85 -3.51 -4.49
CA GLY A 32 -26.72 -4.74 -3.71
C GLY A 32 -25.28 -5.07 -3.36
N ALA A 33 -24.36 -4.93 -4.31
CA ALA A 33 -22.93 -5.15 -4.08
C ALA A 33 -22.38 -4.14 -3.04
N ALA A 34 -22.75 -2.87 -3.15
CA ALA A 34 -22.36 -1.84 -2.19
C ALA A 34 -22.95 -2.11 -0.79
N ALA A 35 -24.22 -2.55 -0.70
CA ALA A 35 -24.85 -2.95 0.56
C ALA A 35 -24.16 -4.14 1.22
N LEU A 36 -23.57 -5.05 0.43
CA LEU A 36 -22.73 -6.16 0.91
C LEU A 36 -21.30 -5.73 1.28
N GLY A 37 -20.95 -4.44 1.18
CA GLY A 37 -19.63 -3.91 1.49
C GLY A 37 -18.57 -4.21 0.42
N LEU A 38 -18.97 -4.54 -0.81
CA LEU A 38 -18.04 -4.67 -1.92
C LEU A 38 -17.62 -3.28 -2.41
N VAL A 39 -16.32 -3.07 -2.48
CA VAL A 39 -15.71 -1.82 -2.97
C VAL A 39 -14.68 -2.13 -4.06
N GLU A 40 -14.39 -1.14 -4.90
CA GLU A 40 -13.39 -1.24 -5.94
C GLU A 40 -12.03 -1.70 -5.41
N GLY A 41 -11.42 -2.68 -6.08
CA GLY A 41 -10.09 -3.19 -5.74
C GLY A 41 -10.03 -4.06 -4.48
N MET A 42 -11.18 -4.50 -3.94
CA MET A 42 -11.24 -5.41 -2.79
C MET A 42 -10.68 -6.78 -3.17
N PRO A 43 -9.79 -7.38 -2.35
CA PRO A 43 -9.29 -8.71 -2.63
C PRO A 43 -10.36 -9.78 -2.39
N PHE A 44 -10.33 -10.82 -3.20
CA PHE A 44 -11.02 -12.09 -2.95
C PHE A 44 -10.15 -13.24 -3.48
N ILE A 45 -10.32 -14.43 -2.88
CA ILE A 45 -9.54 -15.62 -3.22
C ILE A 45 -10.49 -16.73 -3.68
N LEU A 46 -10.15 -17.32 -4.82
CA LEU A 46 -10.80 -18.54 -5.31
C LEU A 46 -9.85 -19.73 -5.13
N GLY A 47 -10.40 -20.89 -4.86
CA GLY A 47 -9.67 -22.17 -4.91
C GLY A 47 -9.16 -22.50 -6.30
N ASP A 48 -8.37 -23.55 -6.42
CA ASP A 48 -7.83 -24.03 -7.70
C ASP A 48 -8.90 -24.62 -8.65
N ASP A 49 -10.00 -25.05 -8.09
CA ASP A 49 -11.22 -25.51 -8.75
C ASP A 49 -12.25 -24.39 -9.00
N GLY A 50 -11.89 -23.13 -8.71
CA GLY A 50 -12.78 -21.99 -8.76
C GLY A 50 -13.72 -21.87 -7.56
N SER A 51 -13.59 -22.72 -6.54
CA SER A 51 -14.41 -22.67 -5.33
C SER A 51 -14.28 -21.34 -4.59
N TYR A 52 -15.39 -20.86 -4.03
CA TYR A 52 -15.45 -19.61 -3.28
C TYR A 52 -15.64 -19.89 -1.79
N ASP A 53 -14.60 -19.66 -1.00
CA ASP A 53 -14.72 -19.72 0.46
C ASP A 53 -15.46 -18.48 0.98
N HIS A 54 -16.71 -18.66 1.37
CA HIS A 54 -17.57 -17.60 1.87
C HIS A 54 -17.03 -16.93 3.14
N HIS A 55 -16.43 -17.69 4.04
CA HIS A 55 -15.89 -17.16 5.29
C HIS A 55 -14.66 -16.29 5.00
N LEU A 56 -13.73 -16.81 4.22
CA LEU A 56 -12.53 -16.05 3.87
C LEU A 56 -12.86 -14.73 3.14
N ASN A 57 -13.73 -14.79 2.14
CA ASN A 57 -14.08 -13.62 1.37
C ASN A 57 -14.96 -12.64 2.17
N ARG A 58 -15.77 -13.13 3.14
CA ARG A 58 -16.46 -12.29 4.12
C ARG A 58 -15.47 -11.56 5.06
N PHE A 59 -14.35 -12.18 5.43
CA PHE A 59 -13.31 -11.51 6.21
C PHE A 59 -12.80 -10.25 5.52
N PHE A 60 -12.52 -10.31 4.21
CA PHE A 60 -12.06 -9.12 3.49
C PHE A 60 -13.08 -7.98 3.54
N ARG A 61 -14.38 -8.29 3.44
CA ARG A 61 -15.46 -7.30 3.58
C ARG A 61 -15.57 -6.74 5.00
N ALA A 62 -15.25 -7.55 6.01
CA ALA A 62 -15.25 -7.10 7.41
C ALA A 62 -14.02 -6.26 7.78
N CYS A 63 -12.91 -6.35 7.04
CA CYS A 63 -11.66 -5.66 7.35
C CYS A 63 -11.78 -4.16 7.63
N PRO A 64 -12.58 -3.36 6.90
CA PRO A 64 -12.74 -1.92 7.21
C PRO A 64 -13.26 -1.66 8.63
N THR A 65 -14.22 -2.45 9.10
CA THR A 65 -14.76 -2.34 10.47
C THR A 65 -13.77 -2.86 11.51
N LEU A 66 -12.87 -3.75 11.11
CA LEU A 66 -11.76 -4.24 11.94
C LEU A 66 -10.55 -3.29 11.94
N GLY A 67 -10.69 -2.08 11.41
CA GLY A 67 -9.65 -1.06 11.39
C GLY A 67 -8.67 -1.13 10.22
N VAL A 68 -8.89 -2.00 9.23
CA VAL A 68 -8.07 -2.07 8.00
C VAL A 68 -8.74 -1.26 6.90
N ARG A 69 -8.58 0.06 6.94
CA ARG A 69 -9.27 0.99 6.05
C ARG A 69 -8.56 1.24 4.72
N SER A 70 -7.25 0.99 4.65
CA SER A 70 -6.47 1.24 3.44
C SER A 70 -6.58 0.07 2.47
N MET A 71 -6.93 0.33 1.21
CA MET A 71 -6.96 -0.67 0.14
C MET A 71 -5.59 -1.36 -0.04
N ASN A 72 -4.49 -0.63 0.11
CA ASN A 72 -3.15 -1.22 0.05
C ASN A 72 -2.91 -2.22 1.19
N SER A 73 -3.48 -1.97 2.38
CA SER A 73 -3.41 -2.94 3.49
C SER A 73 -4.26 -4.18 3.20
N LEU A 74 -5.46 -4.01 2.64
CA LEU A 74 -6.31 -5.12 2.22
C LEU A 74 -5.64 -5.99 1.16
N ARG A 75 -5.03 -5.38 0.15
CA ARG A 75 -4.26 -6.07 -0.88
C ARG A 75 -3.06 -6.83 -0.31
N ALA A 76 -2.37 -6.24 0.68
CA ALA A 76 -1.29 -6.92 1.36
C ALA A 76 -1.80 -8.13 2.16
N TYR A 77 -2.93 -8.00 2.85
CA TYR A 77 -3.58 -9.11 3.56
C TYR A 77 -3.96 -10.24 2.60
N GLY A 78 -4.59 -9.92 1.48
CA GLY A 78 -4.91 -10.90 0.45
C GLY A 78 -3.70 -11.70 -0.02
N ARG A 79 -2.58 -11.03 -0.27
CA ARG A 79 -1.32 -11.68 -0.66
C ARG A 79 -0.72 -12.54 0.46
N ASP A 80 -0.71 -12.06 1.68
CA ASP A 80 -0.15 -12.80 2.82
C ASP A 80 -0.99 -14.06 3.10
N ILE A 81 -2.32 -13.95 3.05
CA ILE A 81 -3.24 -15.09 3.23
C ILE A 81 -3.12 -16.08 2.07
N LEU A 82 -3.02 -15.62 0.82
CA LEU A 82 -2.81 -16.49 -0.34
C LEU A 82 -1.53 -17.32 -0.18
N VAL A 83 -0.42 -16.69 0.24
CA VAL A 83 0.86 -17.40 0.46
C VAL A 83 0.71 -18.45 1.56
N TRP A 84 -0.01 -18.14 2.62
CA TRP A 84 -0.33 -19.07 3.69
C TRP A 84 -1.18 -20.26 3.20
N MET A 85 -2.24 -20.00 2.44
CA MET A 85 -3.10 -21.06 1.87
C MET A 85 -2.31 -21.99 0.96
N ARG A 86 -1.45 -21.44 0.09
CA ARG A 86 -0.58 -22.23 -0.79
C ARG A 86 0.38 -23.09 0.01
N PHE A 87 0.97 -22.56 1.07
CA PHE A 87 1.83 -23.32 1.96
C PHE A 87 1.09 -24.48 2.62
N LEU A 88 -0.13 -24.26 3.12
CA LEU A 88 -0.94 -25.33 3.70
C LEU A 88 -1.26 -26.42 2.67
N GLN A 89 -1.59 -26.03 1.45
CA GLN A 89 -1.90 -26.93 0.38
C GLN A 89 -0.70 -27.78 -0.07
N GLU A 90 0.47 -27.14 -0.25
CA GLU A 90 1.66 -27.78 -0.81
C GLU A 90 2.50 -28.52 0.22
N ARG A 91 2.54 -28.03 1.46
CA ARG A 91 3.50 -28.49 2.48
C ARG A 91 2.82 -29.09 3.72
N ARG A 92 1.50 -29.04 3.79
CA ARG A 92 0.69 -29.55 4.91
C ARG A 92 -0.49 -30.38 4.41
N ASP A 93 -0.27 -31.19 3.41
CA ASP A 93 -1.19 -32.22 2.88
C ASP A 93 -2.58 -31.68 2.50
N GLY A 94 -2.64 -30.48 1.90
CA GLY A 94 -3.91 -29.87 1.51
C GLY A 94 -4.78 -29.40 2.67
N LYS A 95 -4.17 -29.15 3.84
CA LYS A 95 -4.88 -28.70 5.03
C LYS A 95 -5.69 -27.43 4.77
N SER A 96 -6.95 -27.44 5.23
CA SER A 96 -7.82 -26.26 5.15
C SER A 96 -7.26 -25.10 5.95
N LEU A 97 -7.47 -23.88 5.46
CA LEU A 97 -7.16 -22.63 6.18
C LEU A 97 -7.70 -22.63 7.62
N TRP A 98 -8.92 -23.15 7.79
CA TRP A 98 -9.64 -23.19 9.08
C TRP A 98 -9.20 -24.31 10.03
N ALA A 99 -8.44 -25.27 9.53
CA ALA A 99 -7.88 -26.38 10.33
C ALA A 99 -6.43 -26.18 10.74
N ALA A 100 -5.84 -25.02 10.40
CA ALA A 100 -4.46 -24.73 10.71
C ALA A 100 -4.22 -24.63 12.23
N ASN A 101 -3.06 -25.12 12.68
CA ASN A 101 -2.66 -25.17 14.06
C ASN A 101 -1.28 -24.53 14.30
N ARG A 102 -0.76 -24.58 15.53
CA ARG A 102 0.54 -23.97 15.89
C ARG A 102 1.73 -24.60 15.18
N GLU A 103 1.68 -25.90 14.92
CA GLU A 103 2.76 -26.59 14.18
C GLU A 103 2.86 -26.10 12.75
N ASP A 104 1.70 -25.81 12.13
CA ASP A 104 1.66 -25.24 10.78
C ASP A 104 2.30 -23.85 10.75
N VAL A 105 2.05 -23.01 11.75
CA VAL A 105 2.68 -21.68 11.86
C VAL A 105 4.19 -21.81 12.08
N THR A 106 4.64 -22.77 12.88
CA THR A 106 6.08 -23.04 13.07
C THR A 106 6.73 -23.47 11.77
N ALA A 107 6.14 -24.45 11.06
CA ALA A 107 6.64 -24.91 9.77
C ALA A 107 6.63 -23.80 8.72
N PHE A 108 5.63 -22.92 8.74
CA PHE A 108 5.59 -21.76 7.86
C PHE A 108 6.69 -20.74 8.17
N HIS A 109 6.97 -20.50 9.44
CA HIS A 109 8.10 -19.68 9.87
C HIS A 109 9.42 -20.26 9.36
N GLU A 110 9.65 -21.53 9.55
CA GLU A 110 10.86 -22.24 9.06
C GLU A 110 11.00 -22.10 7.54
N ALA A 111 9.92 -22.36 6.79
CA ALA A 111 9.92 -22.25 5.33
C ALA A 111 10.18 -20.82 4.84
N ARG A 112 9.73 -19.79 5.56
CA ARG A 112 9.81 -18.40 5.11
C ARG A 112 11.01 -17.64 5.68
N ARG A 113 11.54 -18.06 6.83
CA ARG A 113 12.57 -17.34 7.58
C ARG A 113 13.89 -18.09 7.73
N LEU A 114 13.86 -19.43 7.77
CA LEU A 114 15.03 -20.26 8.03
C LEU A 114 15.47 -21.08 6.82
N SER A 115 14.70 -21.09 5.73
CA SER A 115 15.03 -21.77 4.48
C SER A 115 16.25 -21.14 3.78
N ASP A 116 16.55 -21.55 2.56
CA ASP A 116 17.62 -21.00 1.75
C ASP A 116 17.58 -19.45 1.72
N PRO A 117 18.72 -18.77 1.88
CA PRO A 117 18.82 -17.31 1.86
C PRO A 117 18.14 -16.62 0.67
N THR A 118 18.11 -17.28 -0.49
CA THR A 118 17.50 -16.77 -1.72
C THR A 118 15.98 -16.61 -1.60
N PHE A 119 15.32 -17.43 -0.77
CA PHE A 119 13.87 -17.46 -0.61
C PHE A 119 13.37 -16.84 0.70
N ARG A 120 14.31 -16.42 1.56
CA ARG A 120 13.95 -15.81 2.86
C ARG A 120 13.31 -14.46 2.69
N ILE A 121 12.24 -14.22 3.42
CA ILE A 121 11.68 -12.89 3.56
C ILE A 121 12.30 -12.16 4.76
N SER A 122 12.25 -10.83 4.77
CA SER A 122 12.71 -10.03 5.90
C SER A 122 11.83 -10.25 7.15
N ALA A 123 12.40 -10.02 8.34
CA ALA A 123 11.63 -10.05 9.59
C ALA A 123 10.45 -9.06 9.58
N ALA A 124 10.59 -7.91 8.90
CA ALA A 124 9.50 -6.96 8.72
C ALA A 124 8.36 -7.54 7.86
N SER A 125 8.70 -8.23 6.76
CA SER A 125 7.72 -8.91 5.90
C SER A 125 7.04 -10.07 6.63
N TRP A 126 7.80 -10.84 7.42
CA TRP A 126 7.25 -11.87 8.29
C TRP A 126 6.25 -11.30 9.31
N ASN A 127 6.65 -10.26 10.04
CA ASN A 127 5.78 -9.62 11.05
C ASN A 127 4.51 -9.04 10.44
N ARG A 128 4.56 -8.57 9.18
CA ARG A 128 3.37 -8.15 8.44
C ARG A 128 2.46 -9.34 8.15
N ALA A 129 3.02 -10.45 7.64
CA ALA A 129 2.25 -11.67 7.37
C ALA A 129 1.60 -12.22 8.65
N VAL A 130 2.35 -12.28 9.76
CA VAL A 130 1.80 -12.66 11.06
C VAL A 130 0.66 -11.75 11.47
N ALA A 131 0.78 -10.42 11.27
CA ALA A 131 -0.30 -9.49 11.61
C ALA A 131 -1.57 -9.70 10.75
N SER A 132 -1.41 -10.04 9.47
CA SER A 132 -2.51 -10.35 8.57
C SER A 132 -3.24 -11.63 9.02
N LEU A 133 -2.49 -12.69 9.29
CA LEU A 133 -3.03 -13.98 9.74
C LEU A 133 -3.63 -13.89 11.15
N ASP A 134 -2.98 -13.17 12.08
CA ASP A 134 -3.50 -12.95 13.44
C ASP A 134 -4.88 -12.29 13.40
N LYS A 135 -5.03 -11.28 12.53
CA LYS A 135 -6.33 -10.60 12.37
C LYS A 135 -7.39 -11.53 11.76
N LEU A 136 -7.03 -12.34 10.75
CA LEU A 136 -7.93 -13.32 10.16
C LEU A 136 -8.43 -14.33 11.20
N TYR A 137 -7.51 -14.96 11.92
CA TYR A 137 -7.87 -16.03 12.86
C TYR A 137 -8.60 -15.52 14.11
N ARG A 138 -8.29 -14.30 14.59
CA ARG A 138 -9.09 -13.69 15.66
C ARG A 138 -10.50 -13.39 15.21
N TRP A 139 -10.67 -12.83 14.02
CA TRP A 139 -11.99 -12.62 13.44
C TRP A 139 -12.74 -13.95 13.27
N ALA A 140 -12.07 -14.99 12.78
CA ALA A 140 -12.68 -16.31 12.60
C ALA A 140 -13.09 -16.95 13.95
N LEU A 141 -12.35 -16.69 15.00
CA LEU A 141 -12.70 -17.12 16.37
C LEU A 141 -13.94 -16.36 16.88
N ASP A 142 -13.97 -15.03 16.70
CA ASP A 142 -15.09 -14.19 17.10
C ASP A 142 -16.39 -14.56 16.35
N GLU A 143 -16.27 -14.93 15.07
CA GLU A 143 -17.38 -15.40 14.23
C GLU A 143 -17.70 -16.90 14.44
N LYS A 144 -17.02 -17.58 15.36
CA LYS A 144 -17.20 -19.00 15.68
C LYS A 144 -16.98 -19.96 14.50
N ILE A 145 -16.18 -19.55 13.52
CA ILE A 145 -15.76 -20.39 12.40
C ILE A 145 -14.72 -21.42 12.87
N ILE A 146 -13.89 -21.03 13.82
CA ILE A 146 -12.89 -21.87 14.47
C ILE A 146 -13.07 -21.84 16.00
N THR A 147 -12.54 -22.84 16.68
CA THR A 147 -12.60 -22.94 18.14
C THR A 147 -11.34 -22.44 18.82
N SER A 148 -10.23 -22.33 18.13
CA SER A 148 -8.96 -21.85 18.63
C SER A 148 -8.12 -21.23 17.53
N VAL A 149 -7.29 -20.25 17.90
CA VAL A 149 -6.35 -19.61 16.96
C VAL A 149 -5.02 -20.38 16.91
N PRO A 150 -4.33 -20.43 15.75
CA PRO A 150 -3.07 -21.16 15.60
C PRO A 150 -1.86 -20.41 16.18
N PHE A 151 -2.07 -19.41 17.02
CA PHE A 151 -1.01 -18.59 17.61
C PHE A 151 -0.96 -18.69 19.12
N ALA A 152 0.24 -18.55 19.68
CA ALA A 152 0.44 -18.30 21.10
C ALA A 152 0.55 -16.79 21.37
N TYR A 153 0.06 -16.36 22.51
CA TYR A 153 0.13 -14.96 22.94
C TYR A 153 0.80 -14.85 24.29
N ARG A 154 1.55 -13.78 24.46
CA ARG A 154 2.13 -13.40 25.73
C ARG A 154 1.52 -12.07 26.14
N GLN A 155 1.07 -11.97 27.40
CA GLN A 155 0.67 -10.68 27.95
C GLN A 155 1.90 -9.78 28.01
N SER A 156 1.83 -8.61 27.39
CA SER A 156 2.83 -7.57 27.58
C SER A 156 2.42 -6.75 28.79
N TRP A 157 3.28 -6.72 29.79
CA TRP A 157 3.16 -5.74 30.86
C TRP A 157 3.46 -4.38 30.20
N ALA A 158 2.43 -3.58 29.98
CA ALA A 158 2.62 -2.21 29.57
C ALA A 158 3.17 -1.43 30.76
N TYR A 159 4.36 -0.87 30.65
CA TYR A 159 4.77 0.21 31.54
C TYR A 159 3.73 1.32 31.41
N PRO A 160 3.24 1.89 32.53
CA PRO A 160 2.34 3.03 32.48
C PRO A 160 3.10 4.22 31.88
N SER A 161 2.95 4.43 30.58
CA SER A 161 3.33 5.71 29.98
C SER A 161 2.20 6.69 30.28
N ASN A 162 2.53 7.88 30.72
CA ASN A 162 1.59 8.94 31.14
C ASN A 162 0.64 9.44 30.03
N HIS A 163 0.58 8.79 28.89
CA HIS A 163 -0.29 9.12 27.77
C HIS A 163 -0.93 7.83 27.23
N ALA A 164 -2.20 7.71 27.48
CA ALA A 164 -3.17 6.73 27.04
C ALA A 164 -3.37 5.51 27.96
N GLN A 165 -4.63 5.26 28.26
CA GLN A 165 -5.18 4.02 28.80
C GLN A 165 -4.91 2.86 27.83
N SER A 166 -3.67 2.37 27.79
CA SER A 166 -3.34 1.17 27.04
C SER A 166 -3.70 -0.04 27.90
N GLN A 167 -4.81 -0.70 27.55
CA GLN A 167 -5.08 -2.03 28.05
C GLN A 167 -3.89 -2.96 27.76
N PRO A 168 -3.55 -3.89 28.67
CA PRO A 168 -2.47 -4.84 28.45
C PRO A 168 -2.75 -5.64 27.18
N GLY A 169 -2.01 -5.33 26.11
CA GLY A 169 -2.17 -5.98 24.82
C GLY A 169 -1.46 -7.33 24.80
N ALA A 170 -2.17 -8.37 24.40
CA ALA A 170 -1.55 -9.66 24.14
C ALA A 170 -0.70 -9.58 22.87
N THR A 171 0.61 -9.82 23.00
CA THR A 171 1.54 -9.85 21.88
C THR A 171 1.60 -11.26 21.28
N ASN A 172 1.39 -11.38 19.98
CA ASN A 172 1.53 -12.63 19.25
C ASN A 172 2.99 -13.09 19.26
N CYS A 173 3.24 -14.31 19.80
CA CYS A 173 4.59 -14.86 19.97
C CYS A 173 5.30 -15.23 18.66
N ALA A 174 4.58 -15.39 17.56
CA ALA A 174 5.15 -15.65 16.24
C ALA A 174 5.87 -14.44 15.64
N ARG A 175 5.71 -13.24 16.22
CA ARG A 175 6.44 -12.04 15.79
C ARG A 175 7.90 -12.09 16.19
N GLU A 176 8.77 -11.77 15.24
CA GLU A 176 10.20 -11.63 15.49
C GLU A 176 10.55 -10.28 16.10
N LYS A 177 11.47 -10.30 17.06
CA LYS A 177 12.12 -9.09 17.60
C LYS A 177 13.19 -8.61 16.62
N GLY A 178 13.43 -7.30 16.59
CA GLY A 178 14.53 -6.74 15.80
C GLY A 178 14.24 -6.56 14.31
N ALA A 179 12.96 -6.58 13.89
CA ALA A 179 12.56 -6.15 12.54
C ALA A 179 12.84 -4.63 12.35
N ARG A 180 14.06 -4.20 12.71
CA ARG A 180 14.49 -2.82 12.57
C ARG A 180 14.69 -2.52 11.09
N LYS A 181 14.39 -1.28 10.72
CA LYS A 181 14.81 -0.68 9.46
C LYS A 181 16.32 -0.84 9.36
N GLY A 182 16.81 -1.29 8.21
CA GLY A 182 18.22 -1.20 7.89
C GLY A 182 18.72 0.25 8.02
N ASP A 183 20.02 0.44 8.01
CA ASP A 183 20.62 1.78 8.08
C ASP A 183 19.97 2.68 7.05
N THR A 184 19.44 3.80 7.54
CA THR A 184 18.87 4.82 6.66
C THR A 184 20.02 5.44 5.89
N ARG A 185 20.08 5.17 4.59
CA ARG A 185 21.04 5.85 3.72
C ARG A 185 20.52 7.24 3.43
N PHE A 186 21.32 8.22 3.70
CA PHE A 186 21.05 9.60 3.39
C PHE A 186 21.69 9.96 2.06
N LEU A 187 20.98 10.74 1.28
CA LEU A 187 21.52 11.44 0.14
C LEU A 187 21.85 12.86 0.61
N ASP A 188 23.10 13.28 0.52
CA ASP A 188 23.48 14.66 0.75
C ASP A 188 23.01 15.56 -0.42
N LEU A 189 23.21 16.85 -0.30
CA LEU A 189 22.77 17.80 -1.32
C LEU A 189 23.44 17.56 -2.69
N GLU A 190 24.73 17.26 -2.69
CA GLU A 190 25.49 17.02 -3.92
C GLU A 190 25.06 15.68 -4.56
N GLY A 191 24.89 14.65 -3.76
CA GLY A 191 24.34 13.36 -4.23
C GLY A 191 22.91 13.51 -4.77
N PHE A 192 22.07 14.35 -4.16
CA PHE A 192 20.74 14.64 -4.70
C PHE A 192 20.81 15.38 -6.05
N LYS A 193 21.67 16.39 -6.17
CA LYS A 193 21.89 17.09 -7.44
C LYS A 193 22.35 16.13 -8.54
N ALA A 194 23.33 15.30 -8.23
CA ALA A 194 23.81 14.28 -9.17
C ALA A 194 22.68 13.28 -9.56
N PHE A 195 21.93 12.79 -8.60
CA PHE A 195 20.77 11.96 -8.86
C PHE A 195 19.74 12.63 -9.76
N ARG A 196 19.42 13.91 -9.49
CA ARG A 196 18.45 14.69 -10.26
C ARG A 196 18.94 14.99 -11.66
N ASP A 197 20.16 15.51 -11.79
CA ASP A 197 20.62 16.05 -13.06
C ASP A 197 21.24 14.98 -13.96
N ILE A 198 22.08 14.10 -13.42
CA ILE A 198 22.69 13.01 -14.18
C ILE A 198 21.71 11.84 -14.30
N GLY A 199 21.15 11.39 -13.17
CA GLY A 199 20.31 10.18 -13.15
C GLY A 199 18.95 10.36 -13.81
N LEU A 200 18.23 11.44 -13.48
CA LEU A 200 16.85 11.66 -13.97
C LEU A 200 16.82 12.45 -15.27
N ARG A 201 17.62 13.55 -15.39
CA ARG A 201 17.62 14.38 -16.59
C ARG A 201 18.52 13.88 -17.70
N GLY A 202 19.45 12.99 -17.42
CA GLY A 202 20.41 12.50 -18.39
C GLY A 202 21.43 13.57 -18.80
N ARG A 203 21.93 14.36 -17.83
CA ARG A 203 22.97 15.35 -18.07
C ARG A 203 24.33 14.81 -17.68
N LEU A 204 25.34 15.19 -18.41
CA LEU A 204 26.74 14.96 -18.02
C LEU A 204 27.10 15.88 -16.81
N PRO A 205 28.20 15.59 -16.09
CA PRO A 205 28.64 16.42 -14.97
C PRO A 205 28.93 17.88 -15.37
N ASP A 206 29.22 18.16 -16.63
CA ASP A 206 29.43 19.50 -17.18
C ASP A 206 28.11 20.21 -17.58
N GLY A 207 26.96 19.55 -17.38
CA GLY A 207 25.62 20.08 -17.66
C GLY A 207 25.11 19.83 -19.08
N ARG A 208 25.92 19.29 -19.98
CA ARG A 208 25.48 18.91 -21.33
C ARG A 208 24.57 17.68 -21.30
N GLU A 209 23.76 17.50 -22.33
CA GLU A 209 22.95 16.30 -22.50
C GLU A 209 23.83 15.07 -22.76
N ASP A 210 23.52 13.96 -22.11
CA ASP A 210 24.17 12.68 -22.36
C ASP A 210 23.49 11.93 -23.51
N PRO A 211 24.12 11.81 -24.69
CA PRO A 211 23.52 11.14 -25.84
C PRO A 211 23.29 9.64 -25.63
N THR A 212 23.89 9.05 -24.60
CA THR A 212 23.72 7.63 -24.26
C THR A 212 22.57 7.38 -23.30
N TRP A 213 22.02 8.43 -22.67
CA TRP A 213 20.93 8.31 -21.72
C TRP A 213 19.66 7.78 -22.40
N ARG A 214 19.02 6.78 -21.77
CA ARG A 214 17.83 6.10 -22.31
C ARG A 214 16.57 6.32 -21.49
N GLY A 215 16.62 7.20 -20.51
CA GLY A 215 15.47 7.53 -19.67
C GLY A 215 14.37 8.25 -20.44
N ARG A 216 13.17 8.33 -19.82
CA ARG A 216 12.02 9.04 -20.37
C ARG A 216 11.52 10.07 -19.36
N ASN A 217 10.99 11.18 -19.86
CA ASN A 217 10.36 12.22 -19.04
C ASN A 217 11.31 12.75 -17.94
N GLY A 218 12.58 13.03 -18.29
CA GLY A 218 13.62 13.41 -17.36
C GLY A 218 13.26 14.64 -16.53
N GLU A 219 12.80 15.72 -17.15
CA GLU A 219 12.41 16.95 -16.45
C GLU A 219 11.22 16.71 -15.51
N ARG A 220 10.18 16.00 -15.94
CA ARG A 220 9.05 15.63 -15.08
C ARG A 220 9.53 14.87 -13.83
N ASN A 221 10.39 13.88 -14.02
CA ASN A 221 10.88 13.05 -12.92
C ASN A 221 11.78 13.85 -11.98
N ALA A 222 12.59 14.76 -12.51
CA ALA A 222 13.44 15.66 -11.72
C ALA A 222 12.61 16.65 -10.89
N HIS A 223 11.59 17.30 -11.48
CA HIS A 223 10.68 18.18 -10.74
C HIS A 223 9.90 17.45 -9.67
N PHE A 224 9.47 16.23 -9.96
CA PHE A 224 8.78 15.38 -8.99
C PHE A 224 9.69 14.99 -7.81
N ALA A 225 10.94 14.61 -8.08
CA ALA A 225 11.93 14.33 -7.04
C ALA A 225 12.22 15.57 -6.17
N GLU A 226 12.30 16.74 -6.80
CA GLU A 226 12.51 18.00 -6.10
C GLU A 226 11.31 18.39 -5.21
N LEU A 227 10.09 18.19 -5.70
CA LEU A 227 8.87 18.34 -4.90
C LEU A 227 8.90 17.44 -3.66
N LEU A 228 9.26 16.18 -3.83
CA LEU A 228 9.31 15.22 -2.72
C LEU A 228 10.33 15.61 -1.65
N ILE A 229 11.54 15.96 -2.05
CA ILE A 229 12.63 16.27 -1.09
C ILE A 229 12.40 17.61 -0.37
N THR A 230 11.84 18.59 -1.05
CA THR A 230 11.63 19.93 -0.48
C THR A 230 10.42 20.03 0.43
N THR A 231 9.40 19.17 0.22
CA THR A 231 8.14 19.23 0.96
C THR A 231 7.94 18.09 1.95
N GLY A 232 8.68 16.99 1.81
CA GLY A 232 8.48 15.77 2.58
C GLY A 232 7.13 15.09 2.31
N LEU A 233 6.49 15.38 1.18
CA LEU A 233 5.28 14.69 0.73
C LEU A 233 5.56 13.19 0.53
N ARG A 234 4.57 12.36 0.85
CA ARG A 234 4.61 10.95 0.47
C ARG A 234 4.38 10.80 -1.03
N LEU A 235 4.91 9.72 -1.61
CA LEU A 235 4.76 9.46 -3.04
C LEU A 235 3.31 9.62 -3.53
N GLN A 236 2.37 9.00 -2.84
CA GLN A 236 0.95 9.06 -3.20
C GLN A 236 0.37 10.46 -3.04
N GLU A 237 0.77 11.21 -2.01
CA GLU A 237 0.32 12.58 -1.79
C GLU A 237 0.81 13.50 -2.91
N ALA A 238 2.07 13.38 -3.30
CA ALA A 238 2.64 14.16 -4.40
C ALA A 238 2.06 13.79 -5.77
N SER A 239 1.85 12.49 -6.03
CA SER A 239 1.28 12.02 -7.30
C SER A 239 -0.21 12.31 -7.46
N SER A 240 -0.92 12.61 -6.37
CA SER A 240 -2.33 13.00 -6.37
C SER A 240 -2.53 14.51 -6.43
N LEU A 241 -1.47 15.30 -6.40
CA LEU A 241 -1.54 16.75 -6.46
C LEU A 241 -1.97 17.18 -7.87
N MET A 242 -3.02 17.96 -7.95
CA MET A 242 -3.54 18.50 -9.20
C MET A 242 -2.94 19.87 -9.49
N VAL A 243 -2.76 20.20 -10.77
CA VAL A 243 -2.22 21.51 -11.22
C VAL A 243 -3.05 22.67 -10.66
N MET A 244 -4.37 22.51 -10.62
CA MET A 244 -5.28 23.53 -10.11
C MET A 244 -5.20 23.76 -8.59
N GLU A 245 -4.54 22.86 -7.84
CA GLU A 245 -4.30 23.02 -6.41
C GLU A 245 -3.03 23.84 -6.14
N LEU A 246 -2.17 24.02 -7.16
CA LEU A 246 -0.95 24.82 -6.99
C LEU A 246 -1.32 26.29 -6.80
N PRO A 247 -0.66 26.98 -5.84
CA PRO A 247 -0.87 28.40 -5.65
C PRO A 247 -0.57 29.23 -6.90
N ASP A 248 -1.37 30.28 -7.16
CA ASP A 248 -1.17 31.15 -8.29
C ASP A 248 0.09 32.01 -8.13
N MET A 249 0.96 31.98 -9.16
CA MET A 249 2.19 32.76 -9.18
C MET A 249 1.94 34.27 -9.19
N ALA A 250 0.82 34.73 -9.77
CA ALA A 250 0.47 36.14 -9.74
C ALA A 250 0.30 36.66 -8.30
N VAL A 251 -0.31 35.84 -7.43
CA VAL A 251 -0.50 36.16 -6.01
C VAL A 251 0.83 36.04 -5.23
N ILE A 252 1.65 35.07 -5.59
CA ILE A 252 2.93 34.83 -4.90
C ILE A 252 3.96 35.93 -5.22
N SER A 253 4.00 36.40 -6.47
CA SER A 253 4.99 37.41 -6.90
C SER A 253 4.83 38.76 -6.21
N GLU A 254 3.67 39.03 -5.64
CA GLU A 254 3.45 40.21 -4.79
C GLU A 254 4.12 40.10 -3.41
N THR A 255 4.54 38.90 -3.04
CA THR A 255 5.19 38.62 -1.76
C THR A 255 6.64 38.22 -1.98
N SER A 256 7.57 38.79 -1.20
CA SER A 256 8.99 38.38 -1.22
C SER A 256 9.22 37.01 -0.55
N ALA A 257 8.20 36.17 -0.46
CA ALA A 257 8.25 34.91 0.25
C ALA A 257 9.02 33.84 -0.56
N LYS A 258 9.99 33.18 0.07
CA LYS A 258 10.72 32.05 -0.54
C LYS A 258 9.91 30.74 -0.56
N SER A 259 8.85 30.65 0.23
CA SER A 259 7.94 29.53 0.31
C SER A 259 6.56 29.96 0.74
N VAL A 260 5.54 29.26 0.30
CA VAL A 260 4.14 29.49 0.68
C VAL A 260 3.58 28.31 1.48
N ALA A 261 2.62 28.59 2.35
CA ALA A 261 1.88 27.53 3.01
C ALA A 261 0.90 26.91 2.01
N PHE A 262 0.87 25.59 1.98
CA PHE A 262 -0.03 24.80 1.15
C PHE A 262 -0.77 23.78 2.00
N ARG A 263 -2.09 23.75 1.89
CA ARG A 263 -2.93 22.81 2.64
C ARG A 263 -3.09 21.50 1.87
N LEU A 264 -2.46 20.42 2.34
CA LEU A 264 -2.71 19.09 1.82
C LEU A 264 -4.10 18.61 2.26
N ALA A 265 -4.94 18.27 1.29
CA ALA A 265 -6.29 17.81 1.56
C ALA A 265 -6.30 16.49 2.34
N ALA A 266 -7.28 16.31 3.24
CA ALA A 266 -7.43 15.09 4.02
C ALA A 266 -7.67 13.85 3.13
N ALA A 267 -8.37 14.03 2.00
CA ALA A 267 -8.66 12.95 1.06
C ALA A 267 -7.41 12.32 0.44
N THR A 268 -6.36 13.10 0.17
CA THR A 268 -5.10 12.65 -0.41
C THR A 268 -4.06 12.26 0.65
N ALA A 269 -4.23 12.77 1.89
CA ALA A 269 -3.30 12.54 2.98
C ALA A 269 -3.44 11.12 3.56
N LYS A 270 -2.30 10.47 3.85
CA LYS A 270 -2.29 9.15 4.49
C LYS A 270 -3.02 9.19 5.85
N GLY A 271 -4.04 8.36 5.99
CA GLY A 271 -4.85 8.26 7.21
C GLY A 271 -5.90 9.35 7.36
N GLY A 272 -6.23 10.07 6.27
CA GLY A 272 -7.30 11.07 6.26
C GLY A 272 -7.00 12.32 7.10
N ARG A 273 -5.73 12.62 7.37
CA ARG A 273 -5.31 13.78 8.16
C ARG A 273 -4.63 14.81 7.26
N GLY A 274 -5.38 15.83 6.87
CA GLY A 274 -4.82 16.98 6.16
C GLY A 274 -3.78 17.69 7.05
N ARG A 275 -2.78 18.29 6.41
CA ARG A 275 -1.74 19.08 7.09
C ARG A 275 -1.25 20.20 6.21
N ASP A 276 -0.70 21.22 6.82
CA ASP A 276 -0.01 22.27 6.10
C ASP A 276 1.44 21.86 5.83
N ILE A 277 1.89 22.13 4.62
CA ILE A 277 3.26 21.97 4.18
C ILE A 277 3.81 23.30 3.66
N ARG A 278 5.11 23.42 3.54
CA ARG A 278 5.78 24.56 2.89
C ARG A 278 6.17 24.15 1.49
N LEU A 279 5.64 24.87 0.50
CA LEU A 279 6.02 24.74 -0.92
C LEU A 279 7.00 25.87 -1.26
N PRO A 280 8.25 25.57 -1.65
CA PRO A 280 9.16 26.58 -2.17
C PRO A 280 8.62 27.18 -3.47
N VAL A 281 8.67 28.50 -3.58
CA VAL A 281 8.18 29.23 -4.77
C VAL A 281 8.84 28.71 -6.05
N ARG A 282 10.15 28.50 -6.03
CA ARG A 282 10.89 27.88 -7.14
C ARG A 282 10.31 26.55 -7.61
N VAL A 283 9.84 25.70 -6.70
CA VAL A 283 9.24 24.41 -7.06
C VAL A 283 7.87 24.60 -7.71
N ILE A 284 7.09 25.55 -7.24
CA ILE A 284 5.80 25.92 -7.85
C ILE A 284 6.02 26.40 -9.28
N GLU A 285 6.96 27.32 -9.49
CA GLU A 285 7.33 27.82 -10.83
C GLU A 285 7.71 26.69 -11.79
N GLN A 286 8.56 25.77 -11.34
CA GLN A 286 8.97 24.60 -12.13
C GLN A 286 7.80 23.67 -12.47
N LEU A 287 6.91 23.41 -11.52
CA LEU A 287 5.74 22.55 -11.75
C LEU A 287 4.74 23.20 -12.69
N GLN A 288 4.50 24.49 -12.59
CA GLN A 288 3.60 25.23 -13.49
C GLN A 288 4.19 25.35 -14.90
N ALA A 289 5.48 25.63 -15.02
CA ALA A 289 6.17 25.65 -16.31
C ALA A 289 6.09 24.28 -17.00
N HIS A 290 6.34 23.21 -16.24
CA HIS A 290 6.19 21.85 -16.77
C HIS A 290 4.75 21.54 -17.20
N ALA A 291 3.75 21.93 -16.41
CA ALA A 291 2.34 21.69 -16.73
C ALA A 291 1.86 22.47 -17.96
N GLY A 292 2.39 23.69 -18.18
CA GLY A 292 1.96 24.56 -19.28
C GLY A 292 2.72 24.35 -20.60
N ILE A 293 3.89 23.77 -20.57
CA ILE A 293 4.74 23.65 -21.77
C ILE A 293 5.07 22.19 -22.09
N GLU A 294 5.66 21.47 -21.16
CA GLU A 294 6.21 20.14 -21.44
C GLU A 294 5.15 19.04 -21.49
N ARG A 295 4.09 19.19 -20.70
CA ARG A 295 3.02 18.20 -20.65
C ARG A 295 2.23 18.15 -21.95
N ASP A 296 1.96 19.27 -22.56
CA ASP A 296 1.19 19.37 -23.81
C ASP A 296 1.97 18.81 -25.01
N VAL A 297 3.31 18.80 -24.92
CA VAL A 297 4.18 18.17 -25.92
C VAL A 297 4.27 16.66 -25.74
N ALA A 298 4.01 16.15 -24.52
CA ALA A 298 4.15 14.73 -24.16
C ALA A 298 2.84 13.92 -24.31
N LEU A 299 1.70 14.58 -24.50
CA LEU A 299 0.38 14.00 -24.76
C LEU A 299 0.11 13.92 -26.27
#